data_d7fc8de61d566fe6d3c3a6eb69b9d549
#
_entry.id   d7fc8de61d566fe6d3c3a6eb69b9d549
#
_cell.length_a   1.000
_cell.length_b   1.000
_cell.length_c   1.000
_cell.angle_alpha   90.00
_cell.angle_beta   90.00
_cell.angle_gamma   90.00
#
_symmetry.space_group_name_H-M   'P 1'
#
loop_
_entity.id
_entity.type
_entity.pdbx_description
1 polymer ?
#
loop_
_entity_poly.entity_id
_entity_poly.type
_entity_poly.pdbx_seq_one_letter_code
_entity_poly.pdbx_strand_id
1 'polypeptide(L)' 'MKEKIIYTNWVAAELRRRGFQILRVEVNPNKPQFDCYVFKATEELFKALTEITNK' A
#
# COMPACT_ATOMS: atom_id res chain seq x y z
N MET A 1 5.93 -6.70 14.29
CA MET A 1 6.08 -6.42 12.86
C MET A 1 5.29 -5.17 12.51
N LYS A 2 5.90 -4.24 11.79
CA LYS A 2 5.21 -3.01 11.41
C LYS A 2 4.49 -3.20 10.09
N GLU A 3 3.36 -2.55 9.98
CA GLU A 3 2.52 -2.61 8.79
C GLU A 3 2.27 -1.20 8.27
N LYS A 4 2.13 -1.10 6.96
CA LYS A 4 1.79 0.17 6.32
C LYS A 4 0.48 -0.01 5.56
N ILE A 5 -0.49 0.85 5.89
CA ILE A 5 -1.79 0.82 5.23
C ILE A 5 -1.77 1.79 4.06
N ILE A 6 -2.15 1.29 2.89
CA ILE A 6 -2.21 2.07 1.66
C ILE A 6 -3.68 2.23 1.28
N TYR A 7 -4.15 3.47 1.30
CA TYR A 7 -5.55 3.78 1.03
C TYR A 7 -5.82 4.06 -0.45
N THR A 8 -4.77 4.30 -1.22
CA THR A 8 -4.89 4.68 -2.63
C THR A 8 -4.70 3.48 -3.52
N ASN A 9 -5.72 3.16 -4.32
CA ASN A 9 -5.73 1.97 -5.17
C ASN A 9 -4.54 1.91 -6.13
N TRP A 10 -4.27 2.99 -6.85
CA TRP A 10 -3.23 2.96 -7.88
C TRP A 10 -1.84 2.79 -7.28
N VAL A 11 -1.63 3.32 -6.07
CA VAL A 11 -0.35 3.14 -5.36
C VAL A 11 -0.19 1.67 -4.97
N ALA A 12 -1.25 1.06 -4.42
CA ALA A 12 -1.20 -0.35 -4.07
C ALA A 12 -0.92 -1.22 -5.30
N ALA A 13 -1.55 -0.90 -6.42
CA ALA A 13 -1.33 -1.64 -7.67
C ALA A 13 0.13 -1.53 -8.12
N GLU A 14 0.71 -0.34 -8.03
CA GLU A 14 2.12 -0.15 -8.39
C GLU A 14 3.05 -0.95 -7.48
N LEU A 15 2.76 -0.96 -6.18
CA LEU A 15 3.57 -1.74 -5.24
C LEU A 15 3.52 -3.23 -5.58
N ARG A 16 2.35 -3.74 -5.94
CA ARG A 16 2.22 -5.13 -6.33
C ARG A 16 3.02 -5.43 -7.60
N ARG A 17 2.99 -4.52 -8.57
CA ARG A 17 3.77 -4.68 -9.80
C ARG A 17 5.26 -4.75 -9.52
N ARG A 18 5.71 -4.07 -8.48
CA ARG A 18 7.12 -4.08 -8.07
C ARG A 18 7.49 -5.29 -7.22
N GLY A 19 6.52 -6.18 -6.95
CA GLY A 19 6.77 -7.42 -6.23
C GLY A 19 6.46 -7.39 -4.75
N PHE A 20 5.89 -6.31 -4.23
CA PHE A 20 5.48 -6.25 -2.84
C PHE A 20 4.19 -7.03 -2.65
N GLN A 21 4.11 -7.78 -1.54
CA GLN A 21 2.94 -8.59 -1.26
C GLN A 21 1.98 -7.85 -0.33
N ILE A 22 0.70 -7.97 -0.63
CA ILE A 22 -0.35 -7.48 0.25
C ILE A 22 -0.53 -8.51 1.37
N LEU A 23 -0.40 -8.04 2.62
CA LEU A 23 -0.60 -8.92 3.77
C LEU A 23 -2.07 -9.23 3.98
N ARG A 24 -2.92 -8.21 3.80
CA ARG A 24 -4.37 -8.38 3.86
C ARG A 24 -5.04 -7.15 3.27
N VAL A 25 -6.33 -7.30 2.98
CA VAL A 25 -7.17 -6.20 2.50
C VAL A 25 -8.21 -5.90 3.57
N GLU A 26 -8.41 -4.63 3.88
CA GLU A 26 -9.36 -4.20 4.89
C GLU A 26 -10.29 -3.14 4.31
N VAL A 27 -11.46 -2.99 4.94
CA VAL A 27 -12.40 -1.95 4.52
C VAL A 27 -11.85 -0.59 4.97
N ASN A 28 -11.89 0.40 4.06
CA ASN A 28 -11.45 1.75 4.38
C ASN A 28 -12.46 2.36 5.38
N PRO A 29 -12.02 2.74 6.59
CA PRO A 29 -12.95 3.23 7.61
C PRO A 29 -13.58 4.57 7.25
N ASN A 30 -12.92 5.36 6.42
CA ASN A 30 -13.45 6.68 6.02
C ASN A 30 -14.34 6.58 4.79
N LYS A 31 -14.11 5.60 3.94
CA LYS A 31 -14.87 5.40 2.71
C LYS A 31 -15.15 3.91 2.56
N PRO A 32 -16.22 3.40 3.20
CA PRO A 32 -16.49 1.95 3.22
C PRO A 32 -16.68 1.32 1.84
N GLN A 33 -16.98 2.11 0.82
CA GLN A 33 -17.12 1.61 -0.54
C GLN A 33 -15.77 1.25 -1.18
N PHE A 34 -14.65 1.64 -0.56
CA PHE A 34 -13.31 1.33 -1.04
C PHE A 34 -12.57 0.47 -0.04
N ASP A 35 -11.65 -0.34 -0.56
CA ASP A 35 -10.76 -1.14 0.28
C ASP A 35 -9.46 -0.39 0.52
N CYS A 36 -8.75 -0.77 1.59
CA CYS A 36 -7.38 -0.38 1.78
C CYS A 36 -6.51 -1.64 1.85
N TYR A 37 -5.23 -1.46 1.61
CA TYR A 37 -4.30 -2.58 1.45
C TYR A 37 -3.18 -2.47 2.47
N VAL A 38 -2.89 -3.56 3.15
CA VAL A 38 -1.88 -3.58 4.21
C VAL A 38 -0.64 -4.29 3.69
N PHE A 39 0.49 -3.58 3.74
CA PHE A 39 1.79 -4.10 3.33
C PHE A 39 2.73 -4.16 4.52
N LYS A 40 3.74 -5.01 4.44
CA LYS A 40 4.80 -5.04 5.44
C LYS A 40 5.63 -3.77 5.31
N ALA A 41 5.82 -3.06 6.41
CA ALA A 41 6.55 -1.78 6.42
C ALA A 41 8.05 -2.04 6.42
N THR A 42 8.66 -2.02 5.24
CA THR A 42 10.10 -2.20 5.06
C THR A 42 10.71 -0.96 4.45
N GLU A 43 12.04 -0.84 4.52
CA GLU A 43 12.73 0.27 3.87
C GLU A 43 12.47 0.28 2.37
N GLU A 44 12.49 -0.91 1.75
CA GLU A 44 12.20 -1.02 0.32
C GLU A 44 10.83 -0.50 -0.02
N LEU A 45 9.85 -0.79 0.84
CA LEU A 45 8.49 -0.31 0.63
C LEU A 45 8.44 1.21 0.68
N PHE A 46 9.09 1.82 1.67
CA PHE A 46 9.08 3.28 1.79
C PHE A 46 9.81 3.95 0.65
N LYS A 47 10.90 3.36 0.18
CA LYS A 47 11.59 3.86 -1.01
C LYS A 47 10.69 3.80 -2.24
N ALA A 48 10.01 2.67 -2.42
CA ALA A 48 9.09 2.52 -3.54
C ALA A 48 7.95 3.53 -3.47
N LEU A 49 7.40 3.75 -2.27
CA LEU A 49 6.34 4.74 -2.08
C LEU A 49 6.81 6.13 -2.48
N THR A 50 8.01 6.51 -2.07
CA THR A 50 8.58 7.80 -2.44
C THR A 50 8.70 7.93 -3.96
N GLU A 51 9.18 6.88 -4.62
CA GLU A 51 9.33 6.91 -6.08
C GLU A 51 7.99 7.00 -6.79
N ILE A 52 6.99 6.28 -6.30
CA ILE A 52 5.67 6.25 -6.91
C ILE A 52 4.97 7.60 -6.78
N THR A 53 5.09 8.24 -5.62
CA THR A 53 4.35 9.46 -5.31
C THR A 53 5.13 10.73 -5.62
N ASN A 54 6.43 10.64 -5.79
CA ASN A 54 7.29 11.79 -6.05
C ASN A 54 7.55 11.89 -7.55
N LYS A 55 6.79 12.69 -8.22
CA LYS A 55 6.94 12.93 -9.66
C LYS A 55 7.56 14.29 -9.91
#